data_8251963a149a60d49efe34720fe23e0c
#
_entry.id   8251963a149a60d49efe34720fe23e0c
#
_cell.length_a   1.000
_cell.length_b   1.000
_cell.length_c   1.000
_cell.angle_alpha   90.00
_cell.angle_beta   90.00
_cell.angle_gamma   90.00
#
_symmetry.space_group_name_H-M   'P 1'
#
loop_
_entity.id
_entity.type
_entity.pdbx_description
1 polymer ?
#
loop_
_entity_poly.entity_id
_entity_poly.type
_entity_poly.pdbx_seq_one_letter_code
_entity_poly.pdbx_strand_id
1 'polypeptide(L)'
;MLFLVISSPNPQRPSEVKEQRQKYWPWAQDKLDKGMALSFYARTGRGAVAIFDVTSNEVLHRLLYEWSEIIPAKFDIYPLLDSESIKSFLDS
;
A
#
# COMPACT_ATOMS: atom_id res chain seq x y z
N MET A 1 0.56 12.49 -5.48
CA MET A 1 0.56 12.47 -4.00
C MET A 1 1.13 11.13 -3.54
N LEU A 2 2.12 11.19 -2.68
CA LEU A 2 2.81 10.00 -2.20
C LEU A 2 2.33 9.61 -0.81
N PHE A 3 2.10 8.32 -0.61
CA PHE A 3 1.69 7.79 0.69
C PHE A 3 2.44 6.51 1.00
N LEU A 4 2.95 6.42 2.23
CA LEU A 4 3.43 5.17 2.79
C LEU A 4 2.26 4.50 3.50
N VAL A 5 1.98 3.25 3.17
CA VAL A 5 0.90 2.48 3.78
C VAL A 5 1.48 1.20 4.37
N ILE A 6 1.19 0.99 5.64
CA ILE A 6 1.61 -0.21 6.36
C ILE A 6 0.35 -0.99 6.72
N SER A 7 0.26 -2.23 6.27
CA SER A 7 -0.87 -3.09 6.60
C SER A 7 -0.54 -4.02 7.76
N SER A 8 -1.51 -4.17 8.67
CA SER A 8 -1.46 -5.12 9.76
C SER A 8 -2.72 -5.98 9.65
N PRO A 9 -2.62 -7.18 9.05
CA PRO A 9 -3.79 -8.03 8.84
C PRO A 9 -4.29 -8.59 10.16
N ASN A 10 -5.57 -9.00 10.16
CA ASN A 10 -6.19 -9.63 11.33
C ASN A 10 -5.43 -10.90 11.72
N PRO A 11 -5.35 -11.21 13.03
CA PRO A 11 -4.70 -12.43 13.48
C PRO A 11 -5.42 -13.66 12.95
N GLN A 12 -4.78 -14.39 12.06
CA GLN A 12 -5.29 -15.62 11.46
C GLN A 12 -4.12 -16.53 11.15
N ARG A 13 -4.39 -17.82 11.09
CA ARG A 13 -3.35 -18.77 10.66
C ARG A 13 -3.04 -18.53 9.19
N PRO A 14 -1.75 -18.59 8.79
CA PRO A 14 -1.41 -18.41 7.37
C PRO A 14 -2.16 -19.35 6.44
N SER A 15 -2.43 -20.58 6.86
CA SER A 15 -3.18 -21.55 6.08
C SER A 15 -4.64 -21.15 5.85
N GLU A 16 -5.23 -20.37 6.74
CA GLU A 16 -6.62 -19.92 6.63
C GLU A 16 -6.79 -18.81 5.60
N VAL A 17 -5.71 -18.09 5.27
CA VAL A 17 -5.73 -16.94 4.35
C VAL A 17 -4.93 -17.20 3.08
N LYS A 18 -4.60 -18.44 2.81
CA LYS A 18 -3.77 -18.81 1.65
C LYS A 18 -4.38 -18.34 0.34
N GLU A 19 -5.68 -18.54 0.14
CA GLU A 19 -6.36 -18.13 -1.09
C GLU A 19 -6.33 -16.62 -1.26
N GLN A 20 -6.56 -15.87 -0.17
CA GLN A 20 -6.53 -14.41 -0.19
C GLN A 20 -5.13 -13.92 -0.53
N ARG A 21 -4.09 -14.52 0.04
CA ARG A 21 -2.70 -14.16 -0.26
C ARG A 21 -2.35 -14.44 -1.72
N GLN A 22 -2.89 -15.50 -2.30
CA GLN A 22 -2.68 -15.82 -3.71
C GLN A 22 -3.34 -14.79 -4.63
N LYS A 23 -4.42 -14.15 -4.20
CA LYS A 23 -5.10 -13.10 -4.96
C LYS A 23 -4.45 -11.73 -4.75
N TYR A 24 -3.81 -11.52 -3.60
CA TYR A 24 -3.25 -10.23 -3.21
C TYR A 24 -2.08 -9.81 -4.11
N TRP A 25 -1.11 -10.70 -4.31
CA TRP A 25 0.10 -10.33 -5.04
C TRP A 25 -0.14 -10.03 -6.51
N PRO A 26 -1.03 -10.74 -7.24
CA PRO A 26 -1.42 -10.30 -8.58
C PRO A 26 -2.07 -8.91 -8.59
N TRP A 27 -2.90 -8.61 -7.60
CA TRP A 27 -3.48 -7.27 -7.46
C TRP A 27 -2.40 -6.22 -7.24
N ALA A 28 -1.46 -6.48 -6.34
CA ALA A 28 -0.34 -5.57 -6.06
C ALA A 28 0.52 -5.35 -7.30
N GLN A 29 0.81 -6.41 -8.04
CA GLN A 29 1.60 -6.32 -9.28
C GLN A 29 0.90 -5.47 -10.32
N ASP A 30 -0.42 -5.58 -10.44
CA ASP A 30 -1.21 -4.73 -11.34
C ASP A 30 -1.03 -3.24 -11.00
N LYS A 31 -1.02 -2.90 -9.71
CA LYS A 31 -0.83 -1.51 -9.28
C LYS A 31 0.58 -1.01 -9.54
N LEU A 32 1.59 -1.87 -9.39
CA LEU A 32 2.96 -1.55 -9.78
C LEU A 32 3.06 -1.29 -11.28
N ASP A 33 2.46 -2.15 -12.09
CA ASP A 33 2.48 -2.06 -13.55
C ASP A 33 1.81 -0.77 -14.05
N LYS A 34 0.76 -0.33 -13.37
CA LYS A 34 0.02 0.90 -13.71
C LYS A 34 0.67 2.17 -13.15
N GLY A 35 1.72 2.04 -12.37
CA GLY A 35 2.38 3.19 -11.73
C GLY A 35 1.62 3.80 -10.56
N MET A 36 0.54 3.18 -10.12
CA MET A 36 -0.20 3.63 -8.93
C MET A 36 0.53 3.31 -7.64
N ALA A 37 1.32 2.24 -7.66
CA ALA A 37 2.23 1.89 -6.57
C ALA A 37 3.66 1.95 -7.09
N LEU A 38 4.57 2.50 -6.28
CA LEU A 38 5.99 2.56 -6.59
C LEU A 38 6.72 1.35 -6.04
N SER A 39 6.22 0.78 -4.96
CA SER A 39 6.82 -0.39 -4.33
C SER A 39 5.82 -1.11 -3.44
N PHE A 40 6.03 -2.41 -3.31
CA PHE A 40 5.36 -3.28 -2.35
C PHE A 40 6.39 -4.20 -1.72
N TYR A 41 6.36 -4.32 -0.40
CA TYR A 41 7.23 -5.24 0.34
C TYR A 41 6.38 -6.03 1.34
N ALA A 42 6.67 -7.32 1.46
CA ALA A 42 6.10 -8.10 2.56
C ALA A 42 6.83 -7.74 3.85
N ARG A 43 6.09 -7.63 4.95
CA ARG A 43 6.68 -7.44 6.28
C ARG A 43 7.08 -8.79 6.83
N THR A 44 8.23 -8.83 7.50
CA THR A 44 8.64 -10.04 8.23
C THR A 44 7.56 -10.39 9.24
N GLY A 45 7.10 -11.64 9.22
CA GLY A 45 5.96 -12.09 9.98
C GLY A 45 4.69 -12.04 9.15
N ARG A 46 3.98 -10.93 9.15
CA ARG A 46 2.76 -10.74 8.37
C ARG A 46 2.53 -9.28 8.01
N GLY A 47 1.85 -9.09 6.90
CA GLY A 47 1.49 -7.77 6.42
C GLY A 47 2.35 -7.33 5.26
N ALA A 48 2.13 -6.11 4.82
CA ALA A 48 2.87 -5.53 3.71
C ALA A 48 3.06 -4.03 3.90
N VAL A 49 4.04 -3.49 3.18
CA VAL A 49 4.31 -2.05 3.13
C VAL A 49 4.27 -1.66 1.66
N ALA A 50 3.56 -0.59 1.35
CA ALA A 50 3.47 -0.07 0.00
C ALA A 50 3.73 1.43 -0.01
N ILE A 51 4.29 1.91 -1.12
CA ILE A 51 4.33 3.34 -1.42
C ILE A 51 3.45 3.56 -2.64
N PHE A 52 2.40 4.34 -2.47
CA PHE A 52 1.47 4.70 -3.54
C PHE A 52 1.73 6.10 -4.04
N ASP A 53 1.62 6.26 -5.35
CA ASP A 53 1.62 7.55 -6.03
C ASP A 53 0.27 7.71 -6.71
N VAL A 54 -0.60 8.52 -6.11
CA VAL A 54 -1.99 8.66 -6.55
C VAL A 54 -2.35 10.13 -6.72
N THR A 55 -3.41 10.37 -7.48
CA THR A 55 -3.83 11.74 -7.80
C THR A 55 -4.68 12.39 -6.72
N SER A 56 -5.27 11.59 -5.82
CA SER A 56 -6.16 12.10 -4.78
C SER A 56 -6.31 11.12 -3.63
N ASN A 57 -6.84 11.62 -2.52
CA ASN A 57 -7.18 10.77 -1.38
C ASN A 57 -8.27 9.75 -1.72
N GLU A 58 -9.18 10.11 -2.61
CA GLU A 58 -10.26 9.20 -3.03
C GLU A 58 -9.71 7.99 -3.77
N VAL A 59 -8.69 8.19 -4.60
CA VAL A 59 -8.01 7.08 -5.29
C VAL A 59 -7.31 6.19 -4.27
N LEU A 60 -6.60 6.77 -3.30
CA LEU A 60 -5.97 5.99 -2.24
C LEU A 60 -7.00 5.18 -1.46
N HIS A 61 -8.11 5.82 -1.07
CA HIS A 61 -9.18 5.15 -0.34
C HIS A 61 -9.71 3.94 -1.10
N ARG A 62 -9.91 4.09 -2.43
CA ARG A 62 -10.36 2.98 -3.28
C ARG A 62 -9.35 1.83 -3.30
N LEU A 63 -8.06 2.14 -3.40
CA LEU A 63 -7.02 1.13 -3.38
C LEU A 63 -6.99 0.37 -2.05
N LEU A 64 -7.14 1.07 -0.93
CA LEU A 64 -7.17 0.43 0.39
C LEU A 64 -8.45 -0.36 0.60
N TYR A 65 -9.57 0.09 0.03
CA TYR A 65 -10.81 -0.66 0.05
C TYR A 65 -10.65 -2.00 -0.70
N GLU A 66 -10.08 -1.96 -1.91
CA GLU A 66 -9.80 -3.18 -2.68
C GLU A 66 -8.87 -4.12 -1.92
N TRP A 67 -7.81 -3.56 -1.32
CA TRP A 67 -6.87 -4.34 -0.51
C TRP A 67 -7.60 -5.03 0.64
N SER A 68 -8.45 -4.30 1.38
CA SER A 68 -9.20 -4.85 2.51
C SER A 68 -10.17 -5.94 2.11
N GLU A 69 -10.74 -5.86 0.91
CA GLU A 69 -11.63 -6.91 0.38
C GLU A 69 -10.86 -8.21 0.13
N ILE A 70 -9.59 -8.10 -0.25
CA ILE A 70 -8.76 -9.29 -0.49
C ILE A 70 -8.24 -9.84 0.83
N ILE A 71 -7.62 -8.97 1.66
CA ILE A 71 -7.09 -9.35 2.98
C ILE A 71 -7.49 -8.28 3.97
N PRO A 72 -8.48 -8.54 4.83
CA PRO A 72 -8.87 -7.57 5.86
C PRO A 72 -7.68 -7.20 6.75
N ALA A 73 -7.46 -5.90 6.91
CA ALA A 73 -6.30 -5.40 7.62
C ALA A 73 -6.57 -4.01 8.19
N LYS A 74 -5.79 -3.65 9.19
CA LYS A 74 -5.66 -2.27 9.66
C LYS A 74 -4.56 -1.61 8.86
N PHE A 75 -4.76 -0.35 8.46
CA PHE A 75 -3.76 0.42 7.74
C PHE A 75 -3.27 1.59 8.57
N ASP A 76 -1.95 1.78 8.55
CA ASP A 76 -1.31 3.01 9.00
C ASP A 76 -0.86 3.76 7.75
N ILE A 77 -1.26 5.02 7.61
CA ILE A 77 -1.08 5.80 6.39
C ILE A 77 -0.28 7.06 6.73
N TYR A 78 0.80 7.29 5.98
CA TYR A 78 1.66 8.45 6.17
C TYR A 78 1.81 9.18 4.84
N PRO A 79 1.38 10.45 4.75
CA PRO A 79 1.65 11.25 3.56
C PRO A 79 3.14 11.57 3.49
N LEU A 80 3.69 11.53 2.27
CA LEU A 80 5.11 11.72 2.04
C LEU A 80 5.35 12.89 1.10
N LEU A 81 6.50 13.53 1.24
CA LEU A 81 7.02 14.48 0.27
C LEU A 81 8.21 13.86 -0.43
N ASP A 82 8.33 14.08 -1.73
CA ASP A 82 9.51 13.65 -2.47
C ASP A 82 10.70 14.61 -2.22
N SER A 83 11.88 14.19 -2.63
CA SER A 83 13.09 14.99 -2.40
C SER A 83 13.06 16.32 -3.14
N GLU A 84 12.43 16.40 -4.30
CA GLU A 84 12.31 17.64 -5.07
C GLU A 84 11.43 18.66 -4.33
N SER A 85 10.33 18.22 -3.74
CA SER A 85 9.46 19.09 -2.94
C SER A 85 10.20 19.65 -1.73
N ILE A 86 11.01 18.82 -1.07
CA ILE A 86 11.80 19.26 0.09
C ILE A 86 12.86 20.28 -0.32
N LYS A 87 13.57 20.03 -1.43
CA LYS A 87 14.55 20.98 -1.95
C LYS A 87 13.92 22.32 -2.30
N SER A 88 12.78 22.30 -2.97
CA SER A 88 12.04 23.50 -3.34
C SER A 88 11.61 24.31 -2.11
N PHE A 89 11.15 23.63 -1.07
CA PHE A 89 10.77 24.28 0.19
C PHE A 89 11.97 24.93 0.88
N LEU A 90 13.12 24.25 0.92
CA LEU A 90 14.32 24.75 1.59
C LEU A 90 14.95 25.93 0.84
N ASP A 91 14.77 25.99 -0.48
CA ASP A 91 15.33 27.07 -1.33
C ASP A 91 14.43 28.30 -1.41
N SER A 92 13.23 28.26 -0.86
CA SER A 92 12.25 29.34 -0.92
C SER A 92 12.39 30.37 0.20
#